data_ac5b6dcc31d757d6af0acd440f6e5fbd
#
_entry.id   ac5b6dcc31d757d6af0acd440f6e5fbd
#
_cell.length_a   1.000
_cell.length_b   1.000
_cell.length_c   1.000
_cell.angle_alpha   90.00
_cell.angle_beta   90.00
_cell.angle_gamma   90.00
#
_symmetry.space_group_name_H-M   'P 1'
#
loop_
_entity.id
_entity.type
_entity.pdbx_description
1 polymer ?
#
loop_
_entity_poly.entity_id
_entity_poly.type
_entity_poly.pdbx_seq_one_letter_code
_entity_poly.pdbx_strand_id
1 'polypeptide(L)'
;MPDLNKSIFENAKSMPLVCAHRGSASGNIPCNTLAAFGAALMQGADMIELDVAVSADGKHYVFHPGMERAYLKIRSLIRLLPSKKVDKLRLYNPDGTKTQYGVNTLAEAFDFLRGRCYINVDKFWTDVPGISRAIRESGVEKQVVVKTGTSARELREVREHASDFMFMPIVRSVDDVTDALAAQGVNCIGAEVLFKTLGEPCCSPAYIEEMHKKGRILFANAEVYDHKAVISAGLTDDASVTQGPEAGWGKLADLGFDVIQTDWPGLLKNYLLSRVPSSGKAGAPNI
;
A
#
# COMPACT_ATOMS: atom_id res chain seq x y z
N MET A 1 -8.28 -9.62 10.25
CA MET A 1 -7.35 -9.85 9.12
C MET A 1 -8.15 -10.36 7.93
N PRO A 2 -7.77 -10.03 6.69
CA PRO A 2 -8.48 -10.49 5.52
C PRO A 2 -8.41 -12.01 5.38
N ASP A 3 -9.44 -12.59 4.77
CA ASP A 3 -9.40 -14.00 4.39
C ASP A 3 -8.73 -14.11 3.00
N LEU A 4 -7.47 -14.51 2.98
CA LEU A 4 -6.69 -14.62 1.74
C LEU A 4 -7.17 -15.72 0.77
N ASN A 5 -8.16 -16.53 1.15
CA ASN A 5 -8.83 -17.46 0.25
C ASN A 5 -9.97 -16.79 -0.55
N LYS A 6 -10.41 -15.60 -0.14
CA LYS A 6 -11.37 -14.76 -0.84
C LYS A 6 -10.66 -13.75 -1.74
N SER A 7 -11.36 -13.26 -2.75
CA SER A 7 -10.85 -12.14 -3.53
C SER A 7 -10.71 -10.89 -2.67
N ILE A 8 -9.80 -10.00 -3.04
CA ILE A 8 -9.61 -8.72 -2.35
C ILE A 8 -10.91 -7.88 -2.41
N PHE A 9 -11.67 -7.96 -3.50
CA PHE A 9 -12.96 -7.30 -3.65
C PHE A 9 -14.00 -7.84 -2.65
N GLU A 10 -14.05 -9.15 -2.42
CA GLU A 10 -14.93 -9.73 -1.40
C GLU A 10 -14.56 -9.32 0.02
N ASN A 11 -13.27 -9.22 0.31
CA ASN A 11 -12.79 -8.75 1.61
C ASN A 11 -13.14 -7.28 1.87
N ALA A 12 -13.19 -6.43 0.82
CA ALA A 12 -13.50 -5.02 0.94
C ALA A 12 -15.01 -4.69 1.01
N LYS A 13 -15.91 -5.64 0.70
CA LYS A 13 -17.36 -5.39 0.58
C LYS A 13 -18.03 -4.80 1.82
N SER A 14 -17.59 -5.18 3.00
CA SER A 14 -18.26 -4.76 4.24
C SER A 14 -17.66 -3.49 4.85
N MET A 15 -16.42 -3.21 4.51
CA MET A 15 -15.63 -2.12 5.06
C MET A 15 -14.36 -1.97 4.23
N PRO A 16 -13.88 -0.74 3.97
CA PRO A 16 -12.58 -0.55 3.33
C PRO A 16 -11.45 -1.31 4.04
N LEU A 17 -10.54 -1.88 3.26
CA LEU A 17 -9.32 -2.49 3.78
C LEU A 17 -8.34 -1.39 4.20
N VAL A 18 -7.68 -1.60 5.32
CA VAL A 18 -6.65 -0.69 5.84
C VAL A 18 -5.29 -1.11 5.32
N CYS A 19 -4.69 -0.25 4.49
CA CYS A 19 -3.33 -0.42 4.00
C CYS A 19 -2.37 0.43 4.84
N ALA A 20 -1.43 -0.20 5.53
CA ALA A 20 -0.42 0.50 6.32
C ALA A 20 0.75 0.93 5.43
N HIS A 21 0.93 2.24 5.21
CA HIS A 21 2.01 2.84 4.45
C HIS A 21 3.36 2.58 5.13
N ARG A 22 4.21 1.74 4.53
CA ARG A 22 5.51 1.33 5.06
C ARG A 22 5.46 0.68 6.44
N GLY A 23 4.31 0.08 6.80
CA GLY A 23 4.03 -0.42 8.13
C GLY A 23 3.60 0.69 9.12
N SER A 24 3.79 0.47 10.43
CA SER A 24 3.50 1.47 11.48
C SER A 24 4.80 1.85 12.21
N ALA A 25 5.38 2.96 11.78
CA ALA A 25 6.59 3.51 12.36
C ALA A 25 6.27 4.39 13.57
N SER A 26 6.86 4.08 14.71
CA SER A 26 6.71 4.88 15.94
C SER A 26 7.83 4.58 16.93
N GLY A 27 8.09 5.51 17.85
CA GLY A 27 9.16 5.37 18.85
C GLY A 27 10.50 5.12 18.17
N ASN A 28 11.13 3.97 18.45
CA ASN A 28 12.41 3.59 17.85
C ASN A 28 12.27 2.63 16.65
N ILE A 29 11.08 2.39 16.16
CA ILE A 29 10.82 1.50 15.02
C ILE A 29 10.72 2.33 13.72
N PRO A 30 11.69 2.23 12.79
CA PRO A 30 11.63 2.91 11.51
C PRO A 30 10.60 2.25 10.57
N CYS A 31 10.06 3.04 9.65
CA CYS A 31 9.23 2.51 8.56
C CYS A 31 10.01 1.55 7.64
N ASN A 32 9.30 0.78 6.83
CA ASN A 32 9.90 -0.22 5.93
C ASN A 32 10.79 -1.24 6.67
N THR A 33 10.36 -1.68 7.85
CA THR A 33 11.02 -2.73 8.63
C THR A 33 10.04 -3.83 9.04
N LEU A 34 10.54 -5.05 9.29
CA LEU A 34 9.69 -6.14 9.78
C LEU A 34 9.02 -5.78 11.11
N ALA A 35 9.69 -4.97 11.95
CA ALA A 35 9.11 -4.48 13.20
C ALA A 35 7.92 -3.53 12.95
N ALA A 36 8.03 -2.61 11.98
CA ALA A 36 6.93 -1.73 11.59
C ALA A 36 5.76 -2.52 10.98
N PHE A 37 6.05 -3.55 10.20
CA PHE A 37 5.03 -4.44 9.63
C PHE A 37 4.31 -5.23 10.74
N GLY A 38 5.06 -5.79 11.71
CA GLY A 38 4.47 -6.43 12.88
C GLY A 38 3.58 -5.51 13.69
N ALA A 39 4.01 -4.27 13.93
CA ALA A 39 3.22 -3.26 14.64
C ALA A 39 1.92 -2.92 13.89
N ALA A 40 1.98 -2.76 12.56
CA ALA A 40 0.79 -2.49 11.74
C ALA A 40 -0.21 -3.67 11.77
N LEU A 41 0.27 -4.90 11.68
CA LEU A 41 -0.58 -6.09 11.81
C LEU A 41 -1.26 -6.18 13.18
N MET A 42 -0.54 -5.86 14.26
CA MET A 42 -1.12 -5.78 15.62
C MET A 42 -2.19 -4.69 15.74
N GLN A 43 -2.09 -3.63 14.95
CA GLN A 43 -3.08 -2.56 14.86
C GLN A 43 -4.25 -2.87 13.92
N GLY A 44 -4.28 -4.06 13.32
CA GLY A 44 -5.38 -4.53 12.48
C GLY A 44 -5.28 -4.15 11.01
N ALA A 45 -4.10 -3.80 10.50
CA ALA A 45 -3.90 -3.59 9.07
C ALA A 45 -4.25 -4.86 8.28
N ASP A 46 -4.95 -4.69 7.17
CA ASP A 46 -5.34 -5.76 6.24
C ASP A 46 -4.32 -5.93 5.11
N MET A 47 -3.56 -4.87 4.84
CA MET A 47 -2.53 -4.79 3.81
C MET A 47 -1.33 -4.03 4.36
N ILE A 48 -0.13 -4.47 3.99
CA ILE A 48 1.12 -3.75 4.24
C ILE A 48 1.63 -3.23 2.90
N GLU A 49 1.82 -1.93 2.80
CA GLU A 49 2.58 -1.35 1.70
C GLU A 49 4.06 -1.33 2.05
N LEU A 50 4.90 -1.59 1.08
CA LEU A 50 6.35 -1.53 1.18
C LEU A 50 7.00 -1.03 -0.11
N ASP A 51 8.08 -0.28 0.05
CA ASP A 51 8.89 0.22 -1.06
C ASP A 51 10.04 -0.74 -1.39
N VAL A 52 10.36 -0.88 -2.67
CA VAL A 52 11.51 -1.70 -3.10
C VAL A 52 12.64 -0.83 -3.65
N ALA A 53 13.84 -1.06 -3.12
CA ALA A 53 15.10 -0.54 -3.65
C ALA A 53 15.97 -1.70 -4.15
N VAL A 54 16.71 -1.48 -5.23
CA VAL A 54 17.59 -2.48 -5.86
C VAL A 54 19.05 -2.04 -5.71
N SER A 55 19.92 -2.90 -5.19
CA SER A 55 21.36 -2.62 -5.09
C SER A 55 22.06 -2.71 -6.45
N ALA A 56 23.31 -2.26 -6.54
CA ALA A 56 24.10 -2.29 -7.76
C ALA A 56 24.35 -3.71 -8.31
N ASP A 57 24.29 -4.73 -7.48
CA ASP A 57 24.44 -6.15 -7.81
C ASP A 57 23.10 -6.90 -7.85
N GLY A 58 21.96 -6.16 -7.91
CA GLY A 58 20.63 -6.73 -8.19
C GLY A 58 19.89 -7.32 -6.97
N LYS A 59 20.36 -7.13 -5.73
CA LYS A 59 19.65 -7.59 -4.55
C LYS A 59 18.55 -6.59 -4.17
N HIS A 60 17.34 -7.09 -3.88
CA HIS A 60 16.17 -6.30 -3.54
C HIS A 60 16.08 -6.08 -2.03
N TYR A 61 15.81 -4.84 -1.63
CA TYR A 61 15.67 -4.38 -0.26
C TYR A 61 14.36 -3.65 -0.04
N VAL A 62 13.84 -3.71 1.16
CA VAL A 62 12.68 -2.91 1.59
C VAL A 62 13.18 -1.54 2.02
N PHE A 63 13.05 -0.57 1.13
CA PHE A 63 13.50 0.80 1.36
C PHE A 63 12.95 1.75 0.28
N HIS A 64 12.57 2.97 0.67
CA HIS A 64 12.15 3.98 -0.29
C HIS A 64 13.34 4.65 -0.97
N PRO A 65 13.57 4.42 -2.29
CA PRO A 65 14.66 5.07 -3.02
C PRO A 65 14.58 6.60 -2.93
N GLY A 66 15.74 7.22 -2.67
CA GLY A 66 15.82 8.67 -2.48
C GLY A 66 15.80 9.12 -1.01
N MET A 67 15.46 8.23 -0.07
CA MET A 67 15.43 8.54 1.36
C MET A 67 16.72 8.15 2.10
N GLU A 68 17.79 7.77 1.38
CA GLU A 68 19.03 7.29 1.97
C GLU A 68 19.69 8.33 2.88
N ARG A 69 19.63 9.62 2.51
CA ARG A 69 20.18 10.68 3.36
C ARG A 69 19.39 10.85 4.65
N ALA A 70 18.07 10.70 4.59
CA ALA A 70 17.19 10.84 5.75
C ALA A 70 17.34 9.65 6.72
N TYR A 71 17.18 8.43 6.21
CA TYR A 71 17.06 7.23 7.03
C TYR A 71 18.34 6.40 7.19
N LEU A 72 19.34 6.58 6.33
CA LEU A 72 20.62 5.86 6.42
C LEU A 72 21.80 6.78 6.69
N LYS A 73 21.60 8.12 6.66
CA LYS A 73 22.65 9.15 6.83
C LYS A 73 23.83 8.99 5.86
N ILE A 74 23.57 8.43 4.68
CA ILE A 74 24.56 8.28 3.59
C ILE A 74 24.19 9.19 2.41
N ARG A 75 25.18 9.53 1.57
CA ARG A 75 24.98 10.35 0.37
C ARG A 75 24.74 9.50 -0.89
N SER A 76 25.21 8.26 -0.89
CA SER A 76 25.02 7.34 -2.01
C SER A 76 23.63 6.74 -1.99
N LEU A 77 23.04 6.54 -3.16
CA LEU A 77 21.81 5.80 -3.32
C LEU A 77 22.07 4.29 -3.21
N ILE A 78 21.13 3.51 -2.69
CA ILE A 78 21.23 2.04 -2.59
C ILE A 78 21.55 1.43 -3.96
N ARG A 79 20.96 1.91 -5.05
CA ARG A 79 21.21 1.43 -6.42
C ARG A 79 22.66 1.57 -6.91
N LEU A 80 23.49 2.34 -6.21
CA LEU A 80 24.91 2.53 -6.50
C LEU A 80 25.82 1.74 -5.54
N LEU A 81 25.24 1.04 -4.57
CA LEU A 81 25.98 0.29 -3.57
C LEU A 81 25.85 -1.21 -3.81
N PRO A 82 26.94 -1.99 -3.68
CA PRO A 82 26.83 -3.44 -3.65
C PRO A 82 26.10 -3.89 -2.38
N SER A 83 25.38 -5.00 -2.47
CA SER A 83 24.58 -5.57 -1.36
C SER A 83 25.36 -5.71 -0.06
N LYS A 84 26.64 -6.16 -0.12
CA LYS A 84 27.54 -6.26 1.03
C LYS A 84 27.72 -4.96 1.82
N LYS A 85 27.53 -3.80 1.18
CA LYS A 85 27.54 -2.50 1.87
C LYS A 85 26.18 -2.20 2.46
N VAL A 86 25.09 -2.46 1.71
CA VAL A 86 23.72 -2.23 2.19
C VAL A 86 23.42 -3.07 3.44
N ASP A 87 23.82 -4.33 3.48
CA ASP A 87 23.63 -5.26 4.60
C ASP A 87 24.25 -4.75 5.94
N LYS A 88 25.22 -3.85 5.85
CA LYS A 88 25.88 -3.27 7.03
C LYS A 88 25.24 -1.97 7.52
N LEU A 89 24.33 -1.38 6.74
CA LEU A 89 23.71 -0.12 7.10
C LEU A 89 22.73 -0.30 8.27
N ARG A 90 22.51 0.81 8.98
CA ARG A 90 21.49 0.88 10.04
C ARG A 90 20.59 2.06 9.78
N LEU A 91 19.32 1.85 10.05
CA LEU A 91 18.30 2.88 9.96
C LEU A 91 18.39 3.87 11.11
N TYR A 92 17.97 5.06 10.84
CA TYR A 92 17.87 6.16 11.81
C TYR A 92 16.41 6.59 11.93
N ASN A 93 16.01 6.97 13.12
CA ASN A 93 14.73 7.61 13.34
C ASN A 93 14.67 9.00 12.71
N PRO A 94 13.46 9.57 12.51
CA PRO A 94 13.32 10.94 12.02
C PRO A 94 14.06 12.01 12.84
N ASP A 95 14.23 11.80 14.15
CA ASP A 95 15.02 12.66 15.03
C ASP A 95 16.54 12.55 14.84
N GLY A 96 17.00 11.62 13.98
CA GLY A 96 18.40 11.37 13.70
C GLY A 96 19.09 10.38 14.63
N THR A 97 18.37 9.75 15.57
CA THR A 97 18.91 8.71 16.46
C THR A 97 19.11 7.41 15.68
N LYS A 98 20.30 6.81 15.83
CA LYS A 98 20.62 5.51 15.22
C LYS A 98 19.85 4.39 15.91
N THR A 99 19.21 3.54 15.12
CA THR A 99 18.46 2.38 15.63
C THR A 99 19.27 1.08 15.53
N GLN A 100 18.77 0.00 16.12
CA GLN A 100 19.29 -1.36 15.95
C GLN A 100 18.88 -2.00 14.62
N TYR A 101 17.92 -1.43 13.89
CA TYR A 101 17.36 -2.01 12.69
C TYR A 101 18.27 -1.81 11.46
N GLY A 102 18.47 -2.89 10.71
CA GLY A 102 19.09 -2.86 9.38
C GLY A 102 18.05 -2.65 8.28
N VAL A 103 18.53 -2.57 7.03
CA VAL A 103 17.67 -2.60 5.86
C VAL A 103 17.31 -4.05 5.58
N ASN A 104 16.02 -4.39 5.67
CA ASN A 104 15.55 -5.75 5.38
C ASN A 104 15.59 -6.03 3.87
N THR A 105 15.84 -7.28 3.50
CA THR A 105 15.66 -7.73 2.13
C THR A 105 14.19 -7.93 1.81
N LEU A 106 13.84 -7.87 0.52
CA LEU A 106 12.49 -8.13 0.07
C LEU A 106 12.05 -9.57 0.39
N ALA A 107 12.96 -10.54 0.29
CA ALA A 107 12.69 -11.94 0.64
C ALA A 107 12.34 -12.10 2.13
N GLU A 108 13.07 -11.43 3.04
CA GLU A 108 12.75 -11.44 4.47
C GLU A 108 11.36 -10.83 4.74
N ALA A 109 11.00 -9.77 4.02
CA ALA A 109 9.68 -9.15 4.15
C ALA A 109 8.57 -10.09 3.66
N PHE A 110 8.74 -10.72 2.51
CA PHE A 110 7.78 -11.68 2.00
C PHE A 110 7.62 -12.90 2.91
N ASP A 111 8.71 -13.44 3.44
CA ASP A 111 8.66 -14.54 4.39
C ASP A 111 7.91 -14.15 5.67
N PHE A 112 8.20 -12.96 6.21
CA PHE A 112 7.52 -12.44 7.40
C PHE A 112 6.02 -12.21 7.18
N LEU A 113 5.60 -11.70 6.01
CA LEU A 113 4.20 -11.35 5.71
C LEU A 113 3.38 -12.50 5.13
N ARG A 114 4.01 -13.61 4.76
CA ARG A 114 3.36 -14.75 4.11
C ARG A 114 2.16 -15.25 4.91
N GLY A 115 1.00 -15.29 4.26
CA GLY A 115 -0.26 -15.77 4.84
C GLY A 115 -0.88 -14.88 5.91
N ARG A 116 -0.36 -13.66 6.13
CA ARG A 116 -0.85 -12.76 7.20
C ARG A 116 -1.73 -11.63 6.70
N CYS A 117 -1.43 -11.08 5.53
CA CYS A 117 -2.12 -9.92 4.97
C CYS A 117 -1.90 -9.83 3.46
N TYR A 118 -2.56 -8.89 2.80
CA TYR A 118 -2.13 -8.46 1.46
C TYR A 118 -0.83 -7.66 1.55
N ILE A 119 -0.05 -7.68 0.46
CA ILE A 119 1.23 -6.96 0.34
C ILE A 119 1.15 -6.05 -0.88
N ASN A 120 1.16 -4.73 -0.67
CA ASN A 120 1.23 -3.75 -1.74
C ASN A 120 2.70 -3.40 -2.00
N VAL A 121 3.23 -3.79 -3.17
CA VAL A 121 4.64 -3.58 -3.55
C VAL A 121 4.75 -2.29 -4.35
N ASP A 122 5.20 -1.21 -3.68
CA ASP A 122 5.52 0.04 -4.35
C ASP A 122 6.94 0.04 -4.94
N LYS A 123 7.21 0.96 -5.86
CA LYS A 123 8.45 1.00 -6.65
C LYS A 123 8.68 -0.28 -7.49
N PHE A 124 7.63 -1.07 -7.74
CA PHE A 124 7.68 -2.28 -8.55
C PHE A 124 8.29 -2.03 -9.93
N TRP A 125 8.04 -0.86 -10.51
CA TRP A 125 8.60 -0.42 -11.81
C TRP A 125 10.12 -0.25 -11.84
N THR A 126 10.80 -0.30 -10.69
CA THR A 126 12.27 -0.17 -10.64
C THR A 126 12.99 -1.40 -11.17
N ASP A 127 12.37 -2.58 -11.05
CA ASP A 127 12.88 -3.84 -11.58
C ASP A 127 11.72 -4.88 -11.68
N VAL A 128 10.82 -4.67 -12.63
CA VAL A 128 9.65 -5.54 -12.81
C VAL A 128 10.04 -7.02 -12.94
N PRO A 129 11.02 -7.42 -13.78
CA PRO A 129 11.39 -8.83 -13.91
C PRO A 129 11.98 -9.44 -12.64
N GLY A 130 12.89 -8.69 -11.98
CA GLY A 130 13.58 -9.16 -10.77
C GLY A 130 12.65 -9.29 -9.58
N ILE A 131 11.78 -8.27 -9.33
CA ILE A 131 10.81 -8.30 -8.25
C ILE A 131 9.76 -9.39 -8.50
N SER A 132 9.30 -9.57 -9.75
CA SER A 132 8.38 -10.66 -10.11
C SER A 132 8.95 -12.03 -9.81
N ARG A 133 10.25 -12.23 -10.08
CA ARG A 133 10.96 -13.46 -9.71
C ARG A 133 11.00 -13.66 -8.20
N ALA A 134 11.34 -12.61 -7.44
CA ALA A 134 11.38 -12.68 -5.98
C ALA A 134 10.00 -13.00 -5.36
N ILE A 135 8.90 -12.48 -5.92
CA ILE A 135 7.53 -12.81 -5.52
C ILE A 135 7.26 -14.31 -5.70
N ARG A 136 7.58 -14.88 -6.88
CA ARG A 136 7.37 -16.30 -7.19
C ARG A 136 8.25 -17.20 -6.31
N GLU A 137 9.52 -16.88 -6.17
CA GLU A 137 10.45 -17.64 -5.32
C GLU A 137 10.01 -17.64 -3.85
N SER A 138 9.31 -16.59 -3.42
CA SER A 138 8.76 -16.48 -2.06
C SER A 138 7.38 -17.13 -1.91
N GLY A 139 6.70 -17.54 -2.98
CA GLY A 139 5.37 -18.17 -2.94
C GLY A 139 4.27 -17.26 -2.36
N VAL A 140 4.32 -15.96 -2.68
CA VAL A 140 3.35 -14.96 -2.16
C VAL A 140 2.47 -14.35 -3.26
N GLU A 141 2.44 -14.94 -4.45
CA GLU A 141 1.77 -14.42 -5.65
C GLU A 141 0.29 -14.08 -5.40
N LYS A 142 -0.39 -14.90 -4.59
CA LYS A 142 -1.82 -14.75 -4.32
C LYS A 142 -2.17 -13.62 -3.33
N GLN A 143 -1.18 -13.07 -2.64
CA GLN A 143 -1.39 -12.01 -1.65
C GLN A 143 -0.70 -10.70 -2.02
N VAL A 144 0.09 -10.70 -3.11
CA VAL A 144 0.81 -9.50 -3.55
C VAL A 144 -0.03 -8.71 -4.54
N VAL A 145 -0.12 -7.41 -4.30
CA VAL A 145 -0.62 -6.41 -5.24
C VAL A 145 0.59 -5.63 -5.75
N VAL A 146 0.77 -5.58 -7.06
CA VAL A 146 1.84 -4.79 -7.71
C VAL A 146 1.23 -3.61 -8.45
N LYS A 147 1.98 -2.51 -8.54
CA LYS A 147 1.51 -1.29 -9.18
C LYS A 147 2.60 -0.60 -9.98
N THR A 148 2.19 0.09 -11.05
CA THR A 148 3.04 0.96 -11.85
C THR A 148 2.25 2.18 -12.31
N GLY A 149 2.92 3.14 -12.94
CA GLY A 149 2.25 4.13 -13.78
C GLY A 149 1.61 3.50 -15.01
N THR A 150 1.08 4.35 -15.88
CA THR A 150 0.35 3.94 -17.10
C THR A 150 1.15 4.18 -18.38
N SER A 151 2.48 4.35 -18.30
CA SER A 151 3.30 4.48 -19.50
C SER A 151 3.32 3.17 -20.30
N ALA A 152 3.39 3.28 -21.63
CA ALA A 152 3.42 2.12 -22.53
C ALA A 152 4.57 1.14 -22.19
N ARG A 153 5.69 1.65 -21.68
CA ARG A 153 6.82 0.82 -21.23
C ARG A 153 6.45 0.01 -19.99
N GLU A 154 5.96 0.66 -18.95
CA GLU A 154 5.59 0.01 -17.69
C GLU A 154 4.52 -1.06 -17.90
N LEU A 155 3.46 -0.72 -18.67
CA LEU A 155 2.38 -1.67 -18.96
C LEU A 155 2.85 -2.86 -19.80
N ARG A 156 3.83 -2.68 -20.69
CA ARG A 156 4.44 -3.80 -21.42
C ARG A 156 5.21 -4.71 -20.48
N GLU A 157 6.04 -4.18 -19.57
CA GLU A 157 6.80 -4.97 -18.59
C GLU A 157 5.85 -5.76 -17.67
N VAL A 158 4.73 -5.17 -17.25
CA VAL A 158 3.69 -5.87 -16.47
C VAL A 158 3.11 -7.05 -17.26
N ARG A 159 2.74 -6.86 -18.54
CA ARG A 159 2.21 -7.95 -19.38
C ARG A 159 3.22 -9.10 -19.55
N GLU A 160 4.49 -8.77 -19.71
CA GLU A 160 5.54 -9.75 -19.97
C GLU A 160 5.95 -10.53 -18.71
N HIS A 161 5.91 -9.91 -17.52
CA HIS A 161 6.51 -10.47 -16.32
C HIS A 161 5.58 -10.65 -15.13
N ALA A 162 4.41 -10.00 -15.10
CA ALA A 162 3.54 -9.90 -13.93
C ALA A 162 2.04 -9.96 -14.24
N SER A 163 1.66 -10.51 -15.40
CA SER A 163 0.25 -10.55 -15.84
C SER A 163 -0.67 -11.37 -14.93
N ASP A 164 -0.12 -12.31 -14.20
CA ASP A 164 -0.79 -13.20 -13.25
C ASP A 164 -0.94 -12.64 -11.83
N PHE A 165 -0.17 -11.61 -11.48
CA PHE A 165 -0.28 -10.96 -10.17
C PHE A 165 -1.49 -10.02 -10.10
N MET A 166 -2.01 -9.79 -8.89
CA MET A 166 -2.97 -8.71 -8.68
C MET A 166 -2.30 -7.37 -9.03
N PHE A 167 -2.77 -6.75 -10.11
CA PHE A 167 -2.19 -5.51 -10.63
C PHE A 167 -3.14 -4.33 -10.47
N MET A 168 -2.63 -3.18 -10.05
CA MET A 168 -3.32 -1.89 -10.03
C MET A 168 -2.48 -0.82 -10.75
N PRO A 169 -2.98 -0.20 -11.83
CA PRO A 169 -2.35 1.02 -12.35
C PRO A 169 -2.59 2.20 -11.41
N ILE A 170 -1.61 3.11 -11.32
CA ILE A 170 -1.75 4.40 -10.65
C ILE A 170 -2.37 5.37 -11.67
N VAL A 171 -3.61 5.78 -11.45
CA VAL A 171 -4.37 6.63 -12.38
C VAL A 171 -4.60 8.03 -11.80
N ARG A 172 -4.67 9.01 -12.70
CA ARG A 172 -4.93 10.44 -12.40
C ARG A 172 -6.08 11.00 -13.24
N SER A 173 -6.74 10.16 -14.01
CA SER A 173 -7.84 10.53 -14.90
C SER A 173 -8.75 9.33 -15.12
N VAL A 174 -9.89 9.55 -15.77
CA VAL A 174 -10.83 8.49 -16.17
C VAL A 174 -10.42 7.74 -17.45
N ASP A 175 -9.32 8.11 -18.08
CA ASP A 175 -8.72 7.31 -19.16
C ASP A 175 -8.17 6.02 -18.57
N ASP A 176 -9.13 5.19 -18.15
CA ASP A 176 -8.89 3.98 -17.40
C ASP A 176 -8.36 2.89 -18.32
N VAL A 177 -7.12 2.51 -18.07
CA VAL A 177 -6.45 1.42 -18.80
C VAL A 177 -6.85 0.03 -18.31
N THR A 178 -7.68 -0.07 -17.25
CA THR A 178 -7.98 -1.35 -16.59
C THR A 178 -8.70 -2.33 -17.54
N ASP A 179 -9.65 -1.87 -18.34
CA ASP A 179 -10.34 -2.71 -19.33
C ASP A 179 -9.39 -3.19 -20.43
N ALA A 180 -8.56 -2.29 -20.95
CA ALA A 180 -7.58 -2.63 -21.97
C ALA A 180 -6.54 -3.65 -21.45
N LEU A 181 -6.12 -3.53 -20.20
CA LEU A 181 -5.19 -4.47 -19.57
C LEU A 181 -5.85 -5.84 -19.34
N ALA A 182 -7.06 -5.86 -18.82
CA ALA A 182 -7.82 -7.10 -18.62
C ALA A 182 -8.06 -7.83 -19.95
N ALA A 183 -8.40 -7.12 -21.02
CA ALA A 183 -8.55 -7.68 -22.37
C ALA A 183 -7.23 -8.24 -22.92
N GLN A 184 -6.07 -7.81 -22.40
CA GLN A 184 -4.74 -8.31 -22.75
C GLN A 184 -4.25 -9.41 -21.79
N GLY A 185 -5.11 -9.94 -20.90
CA GLY A 185 -4.79 -11.04 -20.00
C GLY A 185 -4.04 -10.63 -18.73
N VAL A 186 -3.99 -9.35 -18.38
CA VAL A 186 -3.46 -8.88 -17.09
C VAL A 186 -4.52 -9.02 -16.02
N ASN A 187 -4.18 -9.59 -14.88
CA ASN A 187 -5.04 -9.67 -13.70
C ASN A 187 -5.19 -8.29 -13.03
N CYS A 188 -5.86 -7.38 -13.74
CA CYS A 188 -6.08 -6.01 -13.29
C CYS A 188 -7.28 -5.97 -12.33
N ILE A 189 -6.98 -5.87 -11.02
CA ILE A 189 -7.99 -5.94 -9.95
C ILE A 189 -8.66 -4.61 -9.63
N GLY A 190 -8.17 -3.49 -10.16
CA GLY A 190 -8.66 -2.15 -9.86
C GLY A 190 -7.65 -1.07 -10.18
N ALA A 191 -7.73 0.07 -9.50
CA ALA A 191 -6.84 1.20 -9.71
C ALA A 191 -6.50 1.93 -8.40
N GLU A 192 -5.26 2.39 -8.26
CA GLU A 192 -4.89 3.42 -7.28
C GLU A 192 -5.20 4.79 -7.90
N VAL A 193 -6.07 5.54 -7.24
CA VAL A 193 -6.59 6.81 -7.76
C VAL A 193 -5.96 7.99 -7.05
N LEU A 194 -5.30 8.86 -7.81
CA LEU A 194 -4.73 10.11 -7.30
C LEU A 194 -5.53 11.29 -7.87
N PHE A 195 -6.13 12.08 -6.99
CA PHE A 195 -6.98 13.22 -7.35
C PHE A 195 -6.68 14.45 -6.49
N LYS A 196 -6.71 15.63 -7.09
CA LYS A 196 -6.40 16.90 -6.43
C LYS A 196 -7.64 17.61 -5.89
N THR A 197 -8.79 17.37 -6.50
CA THR A 197 -10.07 17.96 -6.12
C THR A 197 -11.19 16.92 -6.20
N LEU A 198 -12.24 17.09 -5.42
CA LEU A 198 -13.43 16.23 -5.45
C LEU A 198 -14.25 16.35 -6.74
N GLY A 199 -13.98 17.37 -7.54
CA GLY A 199 -14.63 17.55 -8.85
C GLY A 199 -13.99 16.73 -9.99
N GLU A 200 -12.92 15.99 -9.72
CA GLU A 200 -12.27 15.17 -10.75
C GLU A 200 -13.09 13.93 -11.07
N PRO A 201 -13.27 13.58 -12.36
CA PRO A 201 -14.11 12.46 -12.78
C PRO A 201 -13.69 11.10 -12.17
N CYS A 202 -12.39 10.89 -11.93
CA CYS A 202 -11.86 9.62 -11.39
C CYS A 202 -12.24 9.34 -9.92
N CYS A 203 -12.79 10.32 -9.19
CA CYS A 203 -13.35 10.12 -7.86
C CYS A 203 -14.88 10.37 -7.82
N SER A 204 -15.52 10.47 -8.99
CA SER A 204 -16.97 10.65 -9.05
C SER A 204 -17.72 9.37 -8.66
N PRO A 205 -18.92 9.48 -8.05
CA PRO A 205 -19.75 8.31 -7.74
C PRO A 205 -20.01 7.41 -8.97
N ALA A 206 -20.21 8.01 -10.15
CA ALA A 206 -20.46 7.27 -11.38
C ALA A 206 -19.26 6.39 -11.78
N TYR A 207 -18.04 6.92 -11.71
CA TYR A 207 -16.81 6.15 -12.00
C TYR A 207 -16.62 5.01 -10.98
N ILE A 208 -16.79 5.32 -9.70
CA ILE A 208 -16.64 4.32 -8.62
C ILE A 208 -17.66 3.19 -8.78
N GLU A 209 -18.94 3.52 -9.05
CA GLU A 209 -19.98 2.53 -9.30
C GLU A 209 -19.68 1.66 -10.54
N GLU A 210 -19.14 2.26 -11.60
CA GLU A 210 -18.75 1.54 -12.81
C GLU A 210 -17.64 0.53 -12.52
N MET A 211 -16.61 0.94 -11.76
CA MET A 211 -15.52 0.05 -11.35
C MET A 211 -16.04 -1.11 -10.48
N HIS A 212 -16.92 -0.84 -9.53
CA HIS A 212 -17.54 -1.87 -8.70
C HIS A 212 -18.40 -2.86 -9.53
N LYS A 213 -19.17 -2.38 -10.52
CA LYS A 213 -19.91 -3.25 -11.43
C LYS A 213 -19.02 -4.21 -12.22
N LYS A 214 -17.77 -3.81 -12.47
CA LYS A 214 -16.73 -4.64 -13.11
C LYS A 214 -16.00 -5.56 -12.13
N GLY A 215 -16.35 -5.54 -10.83
CA GLY A 215 -15.67 -6.31 -9.78
C GLY A 215 -14.26 -5.80 -9.44
N ARG A 216 -14.00 -4.51 -9.66
CA ARG A 216 -12.71 -3.85 -9.42
C ARG A 216 -12.73 -3.02 -8.16
N ILE A 217 -11.61 -2.98 -7.47
CA ILE A 217 -11.40 -2.16 -6.28
C ILE A 217 -10.79 -0.80 -6.63
N LEU A 218 -11.05 0.18 -5.79
CA LEU A 218 -10.44 1.50 -5.84
C LEU A 218 -9.64 1.77 -4.57
N PHE A 219 -8.42 2.23 -4.77
CA PHE A 219 -7.45 2.47 -3.72
C PHE A 219 -7.19 3.98 -3.61
N ALA A 220 -7.32 4.54 -2.40
CA ALA A 220 -7.01 5.93 -2.09
C ALA A 220 -5.89 6.05 -1.05
N ASN A 221 -5.16 7.15 -1.13
CA ASN A 221 -4.04 7.47 -0.25
C ASN A 221 -4.44 8.57 0.73
N ALA A 222 -4.48 8.27 2.03
CA ALA A 222 -4.72 9.28 3.07
C ALA A 222 -3.42 9.81 3.69
N GLU A 223 -2.29 9.12 3.49
CA GLU A 223 -0.98 9.57 3.98
C GLU A 223 -0.53 10.89 3.34
N VAL A 224 0.28 11.65 4.08
CA VAL A 224 0.86 12.92 3.62
C VAL A 224 2.38 12.79 3.59
N TYR A 225 2.95 12.53 2.42
CA TYR A 225 4.41 12.48 2.27
C TYR A 225 5.06 13.84 1.95
N ASP A 226 4.29 14.76 1.41
CA ASP A 226 4.70 16.17 1.15
C ASP A 226 3.45 17.05 1.22
N HIS A 227 3.48 18.08 2.07
CA HIS A 227 2.36 19.03 2.25
C HIS A 227 1.92 19.78 0.98
N LYS A 228 2.75 19.78 -0.07
CA LYS A 228 2.45 20.35 -1.39
C LYS A 228 1.88 19.33 -2.37
N ALA A 229 2.00 18.05 -2.07
CA ALA A 229 1.52 16.97 -2.94
C ALA A 229 0.10 16.57 -2.55
N VAL A 230 -0.89 17.11 -3.27
CA VAL A 230 -2.28 16.73 -3.08
C VAL A 230 -2.57 15.47 -3.91
N ILE A 231 -2.89 14.37 -3.25
CA ILE A 231 -3.16 13.06 -3.87
C ILE A 231 -4.56 12.51 -3.60
N SER A 232 -5.30 13.09 -2.64
CA SER A 232 -6.68 12.71 -2.31
C SER A 232 -7.52 13.93 -1.90
N ALA A 233 -7.42 15.05 -2.64
CA ALA A 233 -8.20 16.28 -2.46
C ALA A 233 -8.22 16.82 -1.02
N GLY A 234 -7.15 16.60 -0.24
CA GLY A 234 -7.09 17.00 1.17
C GLY A 234 -7.81 16.05 2.14
N LEU A 235 -8.31 14.92 1.67
CA LEU A 235 -8.88 13.86 2.52
C LEU A 235 -7.74 13.01 3.10
N THR A 236 -7.07 13.54 4.13
CA THR A 236 -5.78 13.03 4.61
C THR A 236 -5.84 12.49 6.02
N ASP A 237 -4.79 11.76 6.40
CA ASP A 237 -4.52 11.37 7.79
C ASP A 237 -4.46 12.58 8.72
N ASP A 238 -3.77 13.65 8.29
CA ASP A 238 -3.66 14.89 9.09
C ASP A 238 -5.04 15.48 9.38
N ALA A 239 -5.92 15.57 8.36
CA ALA A 239 -7.28 16.05 8.54
C ALA A 239 -8.07 15.11 9.48
N SER A 240 -7.92 13.81 9.32
CA SER A 240 -8.63 12.80 10.12
C SER A 240 -8.21 12.81 11.58
N VAL A 241 -6.91 12.99 11.87
CA VAL A 241 -6.37 12.98 13.24
C VAL A 241 -6.63 14.30 13.95
N THR A 242 -6.55 15.44 13.24
CA THR A 242 -6.62 16.77 13.88
C THR A 242 -8.02 17.39 13.89
N GLN A 243 -8.89 17.01 12.94
CA GLN A 243 -10.24 17.57 12.80
C GLN A 243 -11.35 16.55 13.05
N GLY A 244 -10.96 15.27 13.19
CA GLY A 244 -11.86 14.14 13.38
C GLY A 244 -11.89 13.20 12.17
N PRO A 245 -12.14 11.89 12.38
CA PRO A 245 -12.02 10.85 11.35
C PRO A 245 -12.88 11.11 10.11
N GLU A 246 -14.02 11.76 10.27
CA GLU A 246 -14.94 12.12 9.18
C GLU A 246 -14.36 13.14 8.20
N ALA A 247 -13.36 13.93 8.61
CA ALA A 247 -12.78 14.97 7.78
C ALA A 247 -11.97 14.40 6.59
N GLY A 248 -11.36 13.24 6.76
CA GLY A 248 -10.57 12.54 5.75
C GLY A 248 -11.07 11.12 5.49
N TRP A 249 -10.79 10.19 6.39
CA TRP A 249 -11.09 8.75 6.23
C TRP A 249 -12.57 8.47 6.00
N GLY A 250 -13.46 9.16 6.72
CA GLY A 250 -14.91 9.01 6.57
C GLY A 250 -15.36 9.35 5.16
N LYS A 251 -14.89 10.49 4.63
CA LYS A 251 -15.20 10.89 3.25
C LYS A 251 -14.65 9.94 2.21
N LEU A 252 -13.43 9.42 2.38
CA LEU A 252 -12.88 8.41 1.48
C LEU A 252 -13.74 7.14 1.45
N ALA A 253 -14.16 6.66 2.63
CA ALA A 253 -15.05 5.51 2.76
C ALA A 253 -16.43 5.79 2.14
N ASP A 254 -17.01 6.99 2.37
CA ASP A 254 -18.32 7.40 1.83
C ASP A 254 -18.31 7.59 0.31
N LEU A 255 -17.17 7.98 -0.26
CA LEU A 255 -16.97 8.01 -1.71
C LEU A 255 -16.98 6.60 -2.31
N GLY A 256 -16.71 5.56 -1.53
CA GLY A 256 -16.70 4.17 -1.97
C GLY A 256 -15.31 3.61 -2.29
N PHE A 257 -14.23 4.19 -1.75
CA PHE A 257 -12.91 3.58 -1.88
C PHE A 257 -12.82 2.30 -1.05
N ASP A 258 -12.32 1.25 -1.68
CA ASP A 258 -12.25 -0.12 -1.12
C ASP A 258 -11.00 -0.36 -0.27
N VAL A 259 -9.94 0.41 -0.52
CA VAL A 259 -8.69 0.39 0.25
C VAL A 259 -8.29 1.81 0.57
N ILE A 260 -7.93 2.05 1.83
CA ILE A 260 -7.40 3.36 2.27
C ILE A 260 -6.00 3.13 2.84
N GLN A 261 -5.00 3.75 2.20
CA GLN A 261 -3.62 3.77 2.68
C GLN A 261 -3.43 4.88 3.70
N THR A 262 -2.73 4.57 4.79
CA THR A 262 -2.61 5.46 5.96
C THR A 262 -1.32 5.22 6.73
N ASP A 263 -0.80 6.27 7.38
CA ASP A 263 0.25 6.18 8.41
C ASP A 263 -0.31 5.81 9.80
N TRP A 264 -1.63 5.78 9.97
CA TRP A 264 -2.32 5.55 11.24
C TRP A 264 -3.25 4.32 11.21
N PRO A 265 -2.74 3.11 10.90
CA PRO A 265 -3.59 1.95 10.63
C PRO A 265 -4.51 1.58 11.80
N GLY A 266 -4.05 1.70 13.05
CA GLY A 266 -4.88 1.40 14.22
C GLY A 266 -6.03 2.38 14.43
N LEU A 267 -5.80 3.67 14.20
CA LEU A 267 -6.86 4.68 14.32
C LEU A 267 -7.89 4.53 13.21
N LEU A 268 -7.46 4.37 11.97
CA LEU A 268 -8.35 4.13 10.83
C LEU A 268 -9.16 2.85 11.05
N LYS A 269 -8.50 1.73 11.45
CA LYS A 269 -9.20 0.45 11.68
C LYS A 269 -10.29 0.57 12.72
N ASN A 270 -9.98 1.18 13.86
CA ASN A 270 -10.97 1.37 14.95
C ASN A 270 -12.14 2.26 14.49
N TYR A 271 -11.86 3.32 13.76
CA TYR A 271 -12.89 4.19 13.21
C TYR A 271 -13.81 3.42 12.24
N LEU A 272 -13.26 2.70 11.27
CA LEU A 272 -14.05 1.93 10.32
C LEU A 272 -14.91 0.87 11.00
N LEU A 273 -14.37 0.17 12.01
CA LEU A 273 -15.11 -0.81 12.80
C LEU A 273 -16.28 -0.15 13.56
N SER A 274 -16.14 1.08 14.04
CA SER A 274 -17.22 1.79 14.72
C SER A 274 -18.39 2.17 13.80
N ARG A 275 -18.16 2.22 12.49
CA ARG A 275 -19.19 2.50 11.46
C ARG A 275 -19.99 1.27 11.06
N VAL A 276 -19.48 0.07 11.30
CA VAL A 276 -20.21 -1.16 11.00
C VAL A 276 -21.34 -1.33 12.00
N PRO A 277 -22.61 -1.41 11.57
CA PRO A 277 -23.73 -1.63 12.50
C PRO A 277 -23.46 -2.90 13.31
N SER A 278 -23.57 -2.79 14.65
CA SER A 278 -23.51 -3.97 15.51
C SER A 278 -24.67 -4.88 15.13
N SER A 279 -24.38 -5.95 14.40
CA SER A 279 -25.37 -7.01 14.17
C SER A 279 -25.80 -7.55 15.53
N GLY A 280 -26.98 -7.10 16.01
CA GLY A 280 -27.79 -7.62 17.10
C GLY A 280 -27.05 -8.24 18.28
N LYS A 281 -26.52 -7.44 19.21
CA LYS A 281 -26.55 -7.88 20.61
C LYS A 281 -27.97 -7.67 21.12
N ALA A 282 -28.81 -8.70 20.98
CA ALA A 282 -30.03 -8.84 21.76
C ALA A 282 -29.69 -8.64 23.24
N GLY A 283 -30.50 -7.82 23.92
CA GLY A 283 -30.26 -7.30 25.24
C GLY A 283 -29.70 -8.28 26.25
N ALA A 284 -28.64 -7.89 26.92
CA ALA A 284 -28.35 -8.43 28.23
C ALA A 284 -29.38 -7.85 29.22
N PRO A 285 -30.03 -8.67 30.05
CA PRO A 285 -30.94 -8.15 31.07
C PRO A 285 -30.15 -7.36 32.11
N ASN A 286 -30.68 -6.17 32.43
CA ASN A 286 -30.23 -5.41 33.59
C ASN A 286 -30.35 -6.28 34.85
N ILE A 287 -29.23 -6.49 35.51
CA ILE A 287 -29.20 -6.86 36.93
C ILE A 287 -28.54 -5.73 37.69
#